data_d7ec4d0e47909fb5bdbad274189fb1db
#
_entry.id   d7ec4d0e47909fb5bdbad274189fb1db
#
_cell.length_a   1.000
_cell.length_b   1.000
_cell.length_c   1.000
_cell.angle_alpha   90.00
_cell.angle_beta   90.00
_cell.angle_gamma   90.00
#
_symmetry.space_group_name_H-M   'P 1'
#
loop_
_entity.id
_entity.type
_entity.pdbx_description
1 polymer ?
#
loop_
_entity_poly.entity_id
_entity_poly.type
_entity_poly.pdbx_seq_one_letter_code
_entity_poly.pdbx_strand_id
1 'polypeptide(L)' 'MDSGIVIRKALEKKALGLILCHNHPSGSPIPGTADAKQTESLKKGAETFGISLLDHVIRGDNCYYSFADEEISWV' A
#
# COMPACT_ATOMS: atom_id res chain seq x y z
N MET A 1 10.71 -1.02 -1.33
CA MET A 1 10.00 0.16 -1.87
C MET A 1 10.49 1.42 -1.18
N ASP A 2 10.70 2.46 -1.92
CA ASP A 2 11.10 3.75 -1.37
C ASP A 2 9.89 4.69 -1.33
N SER A 3 9.43 5.03 -0.13
CA SER A 3 8.27 5.91 0.07
C SER A 3 8.47 7.29 -0.57
N GLY A 4 9.70 7.80 -0.56
CA GLY A 4 10.01 9.09 -1.17
C GLY A 4 9.77 9.10 -2.68
N ILE A 5 10.12 8.02 -3.36
CA ILE A 5 9.88 7.89 -4.81
C ILE A 5 8.39 7.84 -5.10
N VAL A 6 7.62 7.09 -4.32
CA VAL A 6 6.16 6.97 -4.47
C VAL A 6 5.51 8.33 -4.29
N ILE A 7 5.86 9.05 -3.24
CA ILE A 7 5.30 10.37 -2.94
C ILE A 7 5.66 11.38 -4.04
N ARG A 8 6.91 11.34 -4.53
CA ARG A 8 7.33 12.22 -5.62
C ARG A 8 6.49 11.98 -6.88
N LYS A 9 6.27 10.73 -7.24
CA LYS A 9 5.42 10.35 -8.38
C LYS A 9 3.99 10.86 -8.20
N ALA A 10 3.45 10.73 -7.00
CA ALA A 10 2.11 11.20 -6.69
C ALA A 10 2.01 12.74 -6.84
N LEU A 11 3.02 13.46 -6.37
CA LEU A 11 3.07 14.91 -6.50
C LEU A 11 3.18 15.35 -7.97
N GLU A 12 4.01 14.67 -8.76
CA GLU A 12 4.15 14.94 -10.19
C GLU A 12 2.83 14.78 -10.92
N LYS A 13 2.03 13.79 -10.53
CA LYS A 13 0.72 13.51 -11.14
C LYS A 13 -0.41 14.28 -10.49
N LYS A 14 -0.13 15.12 -9.52
CA LYS A 14 -1.12 15.91 -8.76
C LYS A 14 -2.18 15.02 -8.12
N ALA A 15 -1.76 13.84 -7.64
CA ALA A 15 -2.66 12.90 -7.00
C ALA A 15 -3.06 13.40 -5.61
N LEU A 16 -4.33 13.18 -5.24
CA LEU A 16 -4.84 13.47 -3.91
C LEU A 16 -4.94 12.20 -3.06
N GLY A 17 -4.90 11.04 -3.70
CA GLY A 17 -4.95 9.74 -3.04
C GLY A 17 -4.09 8.71 -3.74
N LEU A 18 -3.68 7.69 -2.98
CA LEU A 18 -2.85 6.60 -3.46
C LEU A 18 -3.45 5.27 -3.06
N ILE A 19 -3.30 4.29 -3.93
CA ILE A 19 -3.49 2.87 -3.59
C ILE A 19 -2.20 2.17 -3.97
N LEU A 20 -1.61 1.49 -2.99
CA LEU A 20 -0.40 0.72 -3.20
C LEU A 20 -0.78 -0.74 -3.39
N CYS A 21 -0.13 -1.41 -4.33
CA CYS A 21 -0.39 -2.83 -4.59
C CYS A 21 0.92 -3.55 -4.84
N HIS A 22 1.11 -4.71 -4.21
CA HIS A 22 2.25 -5.56 -4.52
C HIS A 22 1.91 -7.04 -4.35
N ASN A 23 2.75 -7.90 -4.93
CA ASN A 23 2.60 -9.35 -4.88
C ASN A 23 3.59 -9.92 -3.86
N HIS A 24 3.14 -10.95 -3.08
CA HIS A 24 4.06 -11.77 -2.32
C HIS A 24 4.47 -12.99 -3.16
N PRO A 25 5.76 -13.23 -3.38
CA PRO A 25 6.22 -14.37 -4.19
C PRO A 25 5.75 -15.73 -3.67
N SER A 26 5.50 -15.83 -2.36
CA SER A 26 4.99 -17.06 -1.74
C SER A 26 3.55 -17.40 -2.13
N GLY A 27 2.82 -16.47 -2.71
CA GLY A 27 1.39 -16.63 -3.00
C GLY A 27 0.48 -16.38 -1.81
N SER A 28 1.03 -16.12 -0.62
CA SER A 28 0.24 -15.79 0.58
C SER A 28 -0.02 -14.29 0.63
N PRO A 29 -1.27 -13.85 0.85
CA PRO A 29 -1.60 -12.43 0.96
C PRO A 29 -1.35 -11.86 2.36
N ILE A 30 -0.95 -12.71 3.31
CA ILE A 30 -0.78 -12.29 4.71
C ILE A 30 0.34 -11.23 4.82
N PRO A 31 0.05 -10.05 5.40
CA PRO A 31 1.08 -9.02 5.53
C PRO A 31 2.13 -9.41 6.58
N GLY A 32 3.38 -9.11 6.25
CA GLY A 32 4.47 -9.22 7.20
C GLY A 32 4.67 -7.93 7.99
N THR A 33 5.55 -7.97 8.98
CA THR A 33 5.90 -6.79 9.77
C THR A 33 6.46 -5.66 8.90
N ALA A 34 7.25 -6.03 7.88
CA ALA A 34 7.81 -5.05 6.93
C ALA A 34 6.72 -4.34 6.15
N ASP A 35 5.67 -5.05 5.72
CA ASP A 35 4.54 -4.48 5.00
C ASP A 35 3.81 -3.44 5.86
N ALA A 36 3.56 -3.78 7.12
CA ALA A 36 2.89 -2.88 8.05
C ALA A 36 3.70 -1.61 8.29
N LYS A 37 5.01 -1.75 8.46
CA LYS A 37 5.92 -0.60 8.65
C LYS A 37 5.97 0.30 7.42
N GLN A 38 6.02 -0.30 6.22
CA GLN A 38 5.98 0.45 4.97
C GLN A 38 4.68 1.23 4.82
N THR A 39 3.56 0.59 5.13
CA THR A 39 2.24 1.22 5.07
C THR A 39 2.19 2.44 5.98
N GLU A 40 2.63 2.29 7.21
CA GLU A 40 2.64 3.38 8.20
C GLU A 40 3.55 4.52 7.76
N SER A 41 4.75 4.22 7.30
CA SER A 41 5.72 5.20 6.84
C SER A 41 5.21 5.98 5.62
N LEU A 42 4.66 5.27 4.64
CA LEU A 42 4.11 5.89 3.44
C LEU A 42 2.91 6.77 3.78
N LYS A 43 2.02 6.28 4.64
CA LYS A 43 0.83 7.02 5.07
C LYS A 43 1.22 8.35 5.71
N LYS A 44 2.14 8.32 6.67
CA LYS A 44 2.61 9.53 7.35
C LYS A 44 3.29 10.50 6.40
N GLY A 45 4.17 9.99 5.54
CA GLY A 45 4.87 10.81 4.56
C GLY A 45 3.92 11.47 3.57
N ALA A 46 2.96 10.72 3.06
CA ALA A 46 1.97 11.22 2.10
C ALA A 46 1.08 12.30 2.74
N GLU A 47 0.63 12.08 3.97
CA GLU A 47 -0.20 13.05 4.69
C GLU A 47 0.47 14.42 4.82
N THR A 48 1.80 14.44 4.98
CA THR A 48 2.58 15.68 5.04
C THR A 48 2.38 16.54 3.79
N PHE A 49 2.13 15.90 2.64
CA PHE A 49 1.91 16.58 1.36
C PHE A 49 0.44 16.64 0.96
N GLY A 50 -0.47 16.35 1.88
CA GLY A 50 -1.90 16.39 1.60
C GLY A 50 -2.40 15.24 0.74
N ILE A 51 -1.65 14.13 0.69
CA ILE A 51 -2.01 12.95 -0.09
C ILE A 51 -2.48 11.85 0.88
N SER A 52 -3.64 11.27 0.62
CA SER A 52 -4.18 10.18 1.44
C SER A 52 -3.78 8.83 0.89
N LEU A 53 -3.22 7.96 1.74
CA LEU A 53 -3.06 6.55 1.38
C LEU A 53 -4.40 5.87 1.61
N LEU A 54 -5.09 5.54 0.53
CA LEU A 54 -6.44 4.98 0.58
C LEU A 54 -6.44 3.50 0.92
N ASP A 55 -5.46 2.77 0.41
CA ASP A 55 -5.30 1.35 0.70
C ASP A 55 -3.91 0.88 0.33
N HIS A 56 -3.53 -0.25 0.90
CA HIS A 56 -2.38 -1.04 0.51
C HIS A 56 -2.87 -2.47 0.32
N VAL A 57 -2.77 -2.99 -0.88
CA VAL A 57 -3.30 -4.30 -1.26
C VAL A 57 -2.15 -5.26 -1.53
N ILE A 58 -2.17 -6.41 -0.89
CA ILE A 58 -1.20 -7.48 -1.12
C ILE A 58 -1.90 -8.60 -1.88
N ARG A 59 -1.43 -8.91 -3.08
CA ARG A 59 -1.97 -10.02 -3.88
C ARG A 59 -1.30 -11.33 -3.49
N GLY A 60 -2.13 -12.35 -3.31
CA GLY A 60 -1.69 -13.74 -3.21
C GLY A 60 -2.28 -14.55 -4.35
N ASP A 61 -2.32 -15.88 -4.19
CA ASP A 61 -2.91 -16.79 -5.17
C ASP A 61 -4.44 -16.76 -5.03
N ASN A 62 -5.13 -16.23 -6.04
CA ASN A 62 -6.60 -16.12 -6.07
C ASN A 62 -7.19 -15.37 -4.86
N CYS A 63 -6.42 -14.47 -4.27
CA CYS A 63 -6.87 -13.71 -3.10
C CYS A 63 -6.07 -12.42 -2.96
N TYR A 64 -6.53 -11.53 -2.11
CA TYR A 64 -5.78 -10.34 -1.75
C TYR A 64 -6.11 -9.91 -0.32
N TYR A 65 -5.17 -9.21 0.32
CA TYR A 65 -5.36 -8.58 1.61
C TYR A 65 -5.44 -7.06 1.44
N SER A 66 -6.43 -6.44 2.08
CA SER A 66 -6.57 -4.98 2.11
C SER A 66 -6.25 -4.47 3.50
N PHE A 67 -5.30 -3.53 3.61
CA PHE A 67 -4.99 -2.89 4.89
C PHE A 67 -6.13 -2.01 5.38
N ALA A 68 -6.90 -1.41 4.47
CA ALA A 68 -8.05 -0.58 4.85
C ALA A 68 -9.16 -1.41 5.47
N ASP A 69 -9.43 -2.60 4.90
CA ASP A 69 -10.49 -3.49 5.37
C ASP A 69 -10.00 -4.46 6.44
N GLU A 70 -8.69 -4.63 6.56
CA GLU A 70 -8.05 -5.59 7.48
C GLU A 70 -8.55 -7.01 7.29
N GLU A 71 -8.77 -7.41 6.04
CA GLU A 71 -9.27 -8.76 5.73
C GLU A 71 -8.76 -9.27 4.39
N ILE A 72 -8.83 -10.61 4.24
CA ILE A 72 -8.51 -11.31 3.01
C ILE A 72 -9.79 -11.52 2.22
N SER A 73 -9.74 -11.19 0.93
CA SER A 73 -10.83 -11.46 0.00
C SER A 73 -10.39 -12.48 -1.04
N TRP A 74 -11.28 -13.42 -1.37
CA TRP A 74 -11.01 -14.48 -2.34
C TRP A 74 -11.66 -14.13 -3.68
N VAL A 75 -10.91 -14.42 -4.74
CA VAL A 75 -11.37 -14.16 -6.10
C VAL A 75 -11.96 -15.44 -6.72
#